data_319cf46763e6f2981f94afa667068560
#
_entry.id   319cf46763e6f2981f94afa667068560
#
_cell.length_a   1.000
_cell.length_b   1.000
_cell.length_c   1.000
_cell.angle_alpha   90.00
_cell.angle_beta   90.00
_cell.angle_gamma   90.00
#
_symmetry.space_group_name_H-M   'P 1'
#
loop_
_entity.id
_entity.type
_entity.pdbx_description
1 polymer ?
#
loop_
_entity_poly.entity_id
_entity_poly.type
_entity_poly.pdbx_seq_one_letter_code
_entity_poly.pdbx_strand_id
1 'polypeptide(L)'
;MISEAPVETCNQFVFLAFPRRPGWKPKGEQPGQVLCTRPSGRGKMKLAASNNSLLCFSFNLLWSAAMNHRAAGLTHFGMQHDDIIPPLEWVDILVDDLEASSADVISSVVPIKDDRGITSTGVRNWLTGEIRRLTMHEIFQLPETFTIEDVHAAGINADPNGNPADEYLIVNTGLWVCRFDRPWAKKFPGFRTQDQVRIDADGRCEAVSLSEDWLFSEWAARNGLSVLATRKAALGHWQDGKEYRNDSAWGTCQTDPGEVVKVT
;
A
#
# COMPACT_ATOMS: atom_id res chain seq x y z
N MET A 1 -44.96 -4.08 -18.97
CA MET A 1 -43.68 -4.77 -19.25
C MET A 1 -42.58 -3.87 -18.73
N ILE A 2 -41.97 -4.26 -17.62
CA ILE A 2 -40.82 -3.54 -17.06
C ILE A 2 -39.62 -4.11 -17.83
N SER A 3 -38.98 -3.27 -18.65
CA SER A 3 -37.72 -3.61 -19.31
C SER A 3 -36.64 -3.71 -18.21
N GLU A 4 -36.23 -4.93 -17.91
CA GLU A 4 -35.00 -5.15 -17.13
C GLU A 4 -33.83 -4.60 -17.95
N ALA A 5 -33.20 -3.55 -17.45
CA ALA A 5 -31.92 -3.10 -18.00
C ALA A 5 -30.93 -4.27 -17.94
N PRO A 6 -30.13 -4.49 -19.00
CA PRO A 6 -29.12 -5.55 -18.98
C PRO A 6 -28.20 -5.30 -17.78
N VAL A 7 -28.09 -6.31 -16.90
CA VAL A 7 -27.08 -6.31 -15.85
C VAL A 7 -25.72 -6.28 -16.58
N GLU A 8 -25.05 -5.12 -16.54
CA GLU A 8 -23.68 -5.04 -17.03
C GLU A 8 -22.86 -6.08 -16.26
N THR A 9 -22.48 -7.14 -16.94
CA THR A 9 -21.60 -8.16 -16.36
C THR A 9 -20.26 -7.50 -16.08
N CYS A 10 -19.96 -7.28 -14.80
CA CYS A 10 -18.70 -6.71 -14.36
C CYS A 10 -17.55 -7.60 -14.84
N ASN A 11 -16.80 -7.14 -15.84
CA ASN A 11 -15.68 -7.87 -16.44
C ASN A 11 -14.41 -7.85 -15.57
N GLN A 12 -14.53 -7.49 -14.31
CA GLN A 12 -13.39 -7.46 -13.40
C GLN A 12 -12.89 -8.88 -13.11
N PHE A 13 -11.58 -9.07 -13.27
CA PHE A 13 -10.89 -10.27 -12.84
C PHE A 13 -9.70 -9.87 -11.97
N VAL A 14 -9.79 -10.15 -10.67
CA VAL A 14 -8.79 -9.80 -9.67
C VAL A 14 -7.91 -11.01 -9.35
N PHE A 15 -6.59 -10.85 -9.44
CA PHE A 15 -5.63 -11.77 -8.86
C PHE A 15 -5.26 -11.24 -7.46
N LEU A 16 -5.52 -12.03 -6.43
CA LEU A 16 -5.26 -11.67 -5.05
C LEU A 16 -4.09 -12.46 -4.49
N ALA A 17 -3.06 -11.74 -4.10
CA ALA A 17 -1.78 -12.24 -3.65
C ALA A 17 -1.67 -12.20 -2.11
N PHE A 18 -1.23 -13.31 -1.51
CA PHE A 18 -0.99 -13.45 -0.07
C PHE A 18 0.46 -13.86 0.18
N PRO A 19 1.40 -12.94 0.36
CA PRO A 19 2.73 -13.28 0.83
C PRO A 19 2.67 -13.68 2.31
N ARG A 20 3.27 -14.81 2.66
CA ARG A 20 3.29 -15.34 4.03
C ARG A 20 4.71 -15.55 4.49
N ARG A 21 4.92 -15.40 5.78
CA ARG A 21 6.19 -15.76 6.44
C ARG A 21 6.19 -17.22 6.83
N PRO A 22 7.24 -18.02 6.49
CA PRO A 22 7.36 -19.40 6.93
C PRO A 22 7.34 -19.48 8.46
N GLY A 23 6.52 -20.40 9.00
CA GLY A 23 6.45 -20.63 10.44
C GLY A 23 5.71 -19.57 11.25
N TRP A 24 5.23 -18.49 10.62
CA TRP A 24 4.39 -17.53 11.31
C TRP A 24 3.06 -18.20 11.67
N LYS A 25 2.76 -18.22 12.96
CA LYS A 25 1.45 -18.63 13.49
C LYS A 25 0.90 -17.47 14.28
N PRO A 26 -0.37 -17.11 14.07
CA PRO A 26 -1.02 -16.12 14.92
C PRO A 26 -0.87 -16.52 16.39
N LYS A 27 -0.36 -15.61 17.22
CA LYS A 27 -0.39 -15.80 18.67
C LYS A 27 -1.73 -15.33 19.18
N GLY A 28 -2.49 -16.24 19.84
CA GLY A 28 -3.81 -15.97 20.40
C GLY A 28 -4.94 -16.09 19.37
N GLU A 29 -6.08 -15.46 19.66
CA GLU A 29 -7.31 -15.46 18.84
C GLU A 29 -7.20 -14.56 17.60
N GLN A 30 -6.03 -14.42 16.99
CA GLN A 30 -5.91 -13.70 15.73
C GLN A 30 -6.72 -14.45 14.66
N PRO A 31 -7.64 -13.78 13.98
CA PRO A 31 -8.38 -14.41 12.91
C PRO A 31 -7.36 -14.88 11.86
N GLY A 32 -7.24 -16.19 11.73
CA GLY A 32 -6.49 -16.76 10.61
C GLY A 32 -7.13 -16.25 9.33
N GLN A 33 -6.32 -15.77 8.39
CA GLN A 33 -6.70 -15.37 7.05
C GLN A 33 -8.13 -14.83 6.92
N VAL A 34 -8.26 -13.51 6.88
CA VAL A 34 -9.47 -12.91 6.34
C VAL A 34 -9.47 -13.20 4.84
N LEU A 35 -10.22 -14.22 4.46
CA LEU A 35 -10.54 -14.45 3.06
C LEU A 35 -11.44 -13.29 2.63
N CYS A 36 -11.05 -12.55 1.60
CA CYS A 36 -11.97 -11.60 1.02
C CYS A 36 -13.11 -12.37 0.35
N THR A 37 -14.30 -11.85 0.45
CA THR A 37 -15.48 -12.35 -0.27
C THR A 37 -15.83 -11.36 -1.37
N ARG A 38 -16.16 -11.87 -2.55
CA ARG A 38 -16.79 -11.07 -3.61
C ARG A 38 -18.18 -11.60 -3.86
N PRO A 39 -19.21 -10.74 -3.81
CA PRO A 39 -20.56 -11.13 -4.16
C PRO A 39 -20.66 -11.68 -5.59
N SER A 40 -21.62 -12.56 -5.84
CA SER A 40 -21.94 -13.00 -7.19
C SER A 40 -22.28 -11.81 -8.07
N GLY A 41 -21.67 -11.73 -9.26
CA GLY A 41 -21.84 -10.59 -10.19
C GLY A 41 -20.72 -9.56 -10.16
N ARG A 42 -19.82 -9.56 -9.15
CA ARG A 42 -18.65 -8.67 -9.08
C ARG A 42 -17.44 -9.12 -9.91
N GLY A 43 -17.61 -10.12 -10.76
CA GLY A 43 -16.54 -10.66 -11.60
C GLY A 43 -15.79 -11.83 -10.96
N LYS A 44 -14.60 -12.14 -11.49
CA LYS A 44 -13.80 -13.29 -11.10
C LYS A 44 -12.69 -12.92 -10.12
N MET A 45 -12.32 -13.85 -9.27
CA MET A 45 -11.16 -13.72 -8.39
C MET A 45 -10.31 -14.98 -8.40
N LYS A 46 -8.99 -14.82 -8.45
CA LYS A 46 -8.02 -15.89 -8.29
C LYS A 46 -7.14 -15.60 -7.08
N LEU A 47 -7.05 -16.54 -6.16
CA LEU A 47 -6.22 -16.45 -4.98
C LEU A 47 -4.89 -17.16 -5.20
N ALA A 48 -3.79 -16.58 -4.75
CA ALA A 48 -2.49 -17.23 -4.71
C ALA A 48 -1.74 -16.82 -3.44
N ALA A 49 -1.02 -17.76 -2.85
CA ALA A 49 -0.18 -17.50 -1.68
C ALA A 49 1.26 -17.96 -1.98
N SER A 50 2.23 -17.26 -1.42
CA SER A 50 3.62 -17.70 -1.38
C SER A 50 4.07 -17.84 0.06
N ASN A 51 4.98 -18.76 0.32
CA ASN A 51 5.53 -19.02 1.64
C ASN A 51 7.06 -18.97 1.54
N ASN A 52 7.63 -17.78 1.68
CA ASN A 52 9.06 -17.56 1.54
C ASN A 52 9.56 -16.59 2.60
N SER A 53 10.77 -16.81 3.11
CA SER A 53 11.41 -15.93 4.10
C SER A 53 11.85 -14.58 3.53
N LEU A 54 12.08 -14.52 2.22
CA LEU A 54 12.44 -13.30 1.51
C LEU A 54 11.18 -12.59 1.01
N LEU A 55 10.78 -11.51 1.68
CA LEU A 55 9.52 -10.81 1.42
C LEU A 55 9.40 -10.36 -0.04
N CYS A 56 10.37 -9.62 -0.56
CA CYS A 56 10.35 -9.14 -1.95
C CYS A 56 10.32 -10.31 -2.96
N PHE A 57 10.98 -11.43 -2.66
CA PHE A 57 10.92 -12.60 -3.53
C PHE A 57 9.51 -13.22 -3.53
N SER A 58 8.84 -13.27 -2.37
CA SER A 58 7.43 -13.66 -2.28
C SER A 58 6.54 -12.79 -3.17
N PHE A 59 6.71 -11.46 -3.11
CA PHE A 59 5.93 -10.54 -3.93
C PHE A 59 6.19 -10.76 -5.42
N ASN A 60 7.45 -10.93 -5.81
CA ASN A 60 7.84 -11.16 -7.19
C ASN A 60 7.31 -12.50 -7.73
N LEU A 61 7.27 -13.56 -6.91
CA LEU A 61 6.64 -14.83 -7.29
C LEU A 61 5.15 -14.65 -7.58
N LEU A 62 4.43 -13.92 -6.71
CA LEU A 62 3.01 -13.67 -6.86
C LEU A 62 2.71 -12.74 -8.03
N TRP A 63 3.52 -11.68 -8.23
CA TRP A 63 3.44 -10.81 -9.40
C TRP A 63 3.66 -11.58 -10.70
N SER A 64 4.70 -12.41 -10.76
CA SER A 64 5.00 -13.26 -11.92
C SER A 64 3.88 -14.25 -12.21
N ALA A 65 3.29 -14.85 -11.16
CA ALA A 65 2.13 -15.71 -11.32
C ALA A 65 0.93 -14.97 -11.92
N ALA A 66 0.66 -13.73 -11.45
CA ALA A 66 -0.37 -12.88 -12.03
C ALA A 66 -0.08 -12.53 -13.49
N MET A 67 1.17 -12.19 -13.82
CA MET A 67 1.60 -11.89 -15.20
C MET A 67 1.32 -13.09 -16.15
N ASN A 68 1.54 -14.31 -15.70
CA ASN A 68 1.24 -15.51 -16.47
C ASN A 68 -0.27 -15.74 -16.67
N HIS A 69 -1.13 -15.12 -15.87
CA HIS A 69 -2.58 -15.16 -16.02
C HIS A 69 -3.18 -13.96 -16.76
N ARG A 70 -2.38 -12.98 -17.13
CA ARG A 70 -2.85 -11.75 -17.78
C ARG A 70 -3.60 -12.03 -19.09
N ALA A 71 -3.13 -12.99 -19.88
CA ALA A 71 -3.78 -13.41 -21.13
C ALA A 71 -5.20 -13.99 -20.92
N ALA A 72 -5.53 -14.43 -19.70
CA ALA A 72 -6.87 -14.91 -19.34
C ALA A 72 -7.85 -13.77 -19.01
N GLY A 73 -7.47 -12.50 -19.24
CA GLY A 73 -8.32 -11.33 -19.00
C GLY A 73 -8.20 -10.74 -17.61
N LEU A 74 -7.08 -10.98 -16.93
CA LEU A 74 -6.82 -10.39 -15.61
C LEU A 74 -6.75 -8.85 -15.70
N THR A 75 -7.62 -8.16 -14.95
CA THR A 75 -7.76 -6.71 -14.97
C THR A 75 -7.09 -6.03 -13.78
N HIS A 76 -7.11 -6.67 -12.60
CA HIS A 76 -6.58 -6.11 -11.36
C HIS A 76 -5.64 -7.10 -10.66
N PHE A 77 -4.64 -6.54 -9.99
CA PHE A 77 -3.82 -7.27 -9.02
C PHE A 77 -4.01 -6.61 -7.65
N GLY A 78 -4.24 -7.42 -6.64
CA GLY A 78 -4.30 -6.99 -5.24
C GLY A 78 -3.35 -7.81 -4.38
N MET A 79 -2.90 -7.24 -3.28
CA MET A 79 -2.06 -7.93 -2.29
C MET A 79 -2.53 -7.60 -0.89
N GLN A 80 -2.49 -8.61 -0.02
CA GLN A 80 -2.75 -8.50 1.41
C GLN A 80 -1.64 -9.21 2.18
N HIS A 81 -0.98 -8.51 3.11
CA HIS A 81 -0.04 -9.13 4.04
C HIS A 81 -0.79 -9.91 5.14
N ASP A 82 -0.12 -10.91 5.69
CA ASP A 82 -0.69 -11.84 6.68
C ASP A 82 -0.91 -11.22 8.06
N ASP A 83 -0.34 -10.05 8.34
CA ASP A 83 -0.49 -9.28 9.57
C ASP A 83 -1.47 -8.09 9.44
N ILE A 84 -2.13 -7.96 8.29
CA ILE A 84 -3.17 -6.95 8.04
C ILE A 84 -4.53 -7.64 7.97
N ILE A 85 -5.48 -7.15 8.78
CA ILE A 85 -6.85 -7.66 8.83
C ILE A 85 -7.81 -6.59 8.33
N PRO A 86 -8.19 -6.63 7.05
CA PRO A 86 -9.19 -5.75 6.48
C PRO A 86 -10.61 -6.34 6.64
N PRO A 87 -11.67 -5.58 6.34
CA PRO A 87 -13.01 -6.12 6.19
C PRO A 87 -13.07 -7.12 5.00
N LEU A 88 -14.04 -8.02 5.01
CA LEU A 88 -14.14 -9.08 3.98
C LEU A 88 -14.30 -8.53 2.55
N GLU A 89 -14.94 -7.39 2.41
CA GLU A 89 -15.24 -6.69 1.15
C GLU A 89 -14.13 -5.74 0.68
N TRP A 90 -12.99 -5.71 1.33
CA TRP A 90 -11.92 -4.75 1.06
C TRP A 90 -11.48 -4.68 -0.41
N VAL A 91 -11.49 -5.81 -1.11
CA VAL A 91 -11.13 -5.85 -2.53
C VAL A 91 -12.10 -5.02 -3.36
N ASP A 92 -13.40 -5.17 -3.09
CA ASP A 92 -14.42 -4.41 -3.82
C ASP A 92 -14.37 -2.92 -3.46
N ILE A 93 -14.14 -2.59 -2.19
CA ILE A 93 -13.94 -1.20 -1.75
C ILE A 93 -12.79 -0.54 -2.53
N LEU A 94 -11.63 -1.19 -2.61
CA LEU A 94 -10.47 -0.62 -3.31
C LEU A 94 -10.64 -0.62 -4.83
N VAL A 95 -11.24 -1.65 -5.41
CA VAL A 95 -11.50 -1.71 -6.85
C VAL A 95 -12.51 -0.63 -7.27
N ASP A 96 -13.60 -0.43 -6.51
CA ASP A 96 -14.59 0.60 -6.80
C ASP A 96 -13.98 2.01 -6.76
N ASP A 97 -13.15 2.31 -5.76
CA ASP A 97 -12.43 3.59 -5.67
C ASP A 97 -11.43 3.79 -6.83
N LEU A 98 -10.69 2.73 -7.16
CA LEU A 98 -9.73 2.74 -8.26
C LEU A 98 -10.42 3.02 -9.61
N GLU A 99 -11.57 2.37 -9.84
CA GLU A 99 -12.35 2.56 -11.07
C GLU A 99 -12.99 3.95 -11.13
N ALA A 100 -13.56 4.44 -10.02
CA ALA A 100 -14.20 5.75 -9.94
C ALA A 100 -13.20 6.89 -10.19
N SER A 101 -11.96 6.75 -9.70
CA SER A 101 -10.91 7.75 -9.86
C SER A 101 -10.13 7.63 -11.17
N SER A 102 -10.27 6.52 -11.90
CA SER A 102 -9.44 6.16 -13.05
C SER A 102 -7.93 6.07 -12.74
N ALA A 103 -7.57 5.93 -11.48
CA ALA A 103 -6.17 5.80 -11.03
C ALA A 103 -5.54 4.45 -11.44
N ASP A 104 -4.23 4.34 -11.36
CA ASP A 104 -3.48 3.11 -11.65
C ASP A 104 -3.29 2.24 -10.41
N VAL A 105 -3.13 2.87 -9.26
CA VAL A 105 -2.81 2.22 -7.98
C VAL A 105 -3.62 2.86 -6.85
N ILE A 106 -4.18 2.03 -5.98
CA ILE A 106 -4.77 2.46 -4.71
C ILE A 106 -4.27 1.58 -3.57
N SER A 107 -3.85 2.21 -2.48
CA SER A 107 -3.37 1.54 -1.29
C SER A 107 -4.14 2.00 -0.05
N SER A 108 -4.45 1.06 0.84
CA SER A 108 -4.99 1.43 2.14
C SER A 108 -3.92 2.06 3.01
N VAL A 109 -4.31 3.07 3.78
CA VAL A 109 -3.46 3.63 4.85
C VAL A 109 -3.25 2.55 5.91
N VAL A 110 -1.99 2.20 6.15
CA VAL A 110 -1.60 1.17 7.14
C VAL A 110 -0.78 1.84 8.24
N PRO A 111 -1.26 1.89 9.49
CA PRO A 111 -0.47 2.38 10.61
C PRO A 111 0.75 1.48 10.86
N ILE A 112 1.88 2.04 11.24
CA ILE A 112 3.01 1.25 11.77
C ILE A 112 2.68 0.74 13.17
N LYS A 113 3.38 -0.33 13.58
CA LYS A 113 3.04 -1.09 14.79
C LYS A 113 3.66 -0.49 16.05
N ASP A 114 3.39 0.80 16.30
CA ASP A 114 3.79 1.47 17.54
C ASP A 114 2.76 2.54 17.95
N ASP A 115 2.94 3.12 19.15
CA ASP A 115 1.99 4.05 19.74
C ASP A 115 2.11 5.49 19.23
N ARG A 116 3.01 5.76 18.30
CA ARG A 116 3.20 7.10 17.73
C ARG A 116 2.06 7.52 16.79
N GLY A 117 1.35 6.55 16.22
CA GLY A 117 0.28 6.81 15.25
C GLY A 117 0.81 7.20 13.87
N ILE A 118 2.06 6.83 13.56
CA ILE A 118 2.66 7.06 12.23
C ILE A 118 2.16 5.98 11.27
N THR A 119 2.05 6.32 9.99
CA THR A 119 1.61 5.36 8.95
C THR A 119 2.76 5.00 7.99
N SER A 120 2.55 3.96 7.20
CA SER A 120 3.45 3.63 6.07
C SER A 120 3.20 4.52 4.84
N THR A 121 2.15 5.38 4.90
CA THR A 121 1.87 6.39 3.87
C THR A 121 2.65 7.66 4.17
N GLY A 122 3.18 8.32 3.15
CA GLY A 122 3.99 9.51 3.34
C GLY A 122 4.25 10.28 2.06
N VAL A 123 5.13 11.25 2.14
CA VAL A 123 5.62 12.08 1.03
C VAL A 123 7.13 11.93 0.94
N ARG A 124 7.67 11.87 -0.27
CA ARG A 124 9.11 11.87 -0.50
C ARG A 124 9.49 12.89 -1.55
N ASN A 125 10.56 13.62 -1.28
CA ASN A 125 11.15 14.57 -2.23
C ASN A 125 12.19 13.87 -3.12
N TRP A 126 12.12 14.10 -4.45
CA TRP A 126 13.02 13.50 -5.44
C TRP A 126 14.47 13.97 -5.30
N LEU A 127 14.66 15.25 -4.96
CA LEU A 127 15.95 15.91 -5.03
C LEU A 127 16.73 15.70 -3.74
N THR A 128 16.06 15.92 -2.59
CA THR A 128 16.71 15.78 -1.28
C THR A 128 16.70 14.36 -0.76
N GLY A 129 15.73 13.54 -1.23
CA GLY A 129 15.49 12.18 -0.72
C GLY A 129 14.80 12.18 0.64
N GLU A 130 14.44 13.35 1.16
CA GLU A 130 13.71 13.48 2.43
C GLU A 130 12.37 12.77 2.35
N ILE A 131 12.02 12.11 3.45
CA ILE A 131 10.81 11.33 3.62
C ILE A 131 10.10 11.84 4.87
N ARG A 132 8.81 12.12 4.73
CA ARG A 132 7.91 12.42 5.83
C ARG A 132 6.72 11.48 5.78
N ARG A 133 6.57 10.64 6.79
CA ARG A 133 5.39 9.79 6.94
C ARG A 133 4.22 10.61 7.48
N LEU A 134 3.00 10.24 7.11
CA LEU A 134 1.80 10.84 7.64
C LEU A 134 1.42 10.17 8.96
N THR A 135 0.98 10.98 9.93
CA THR A 135 0.40 10.47 11.17
C THR A 135 -1.10 10.20 11.00
N MET A 136 -1.68 9.41 11.89
CA MET A 136 -3.14 9.19 11.90
C MET A 136 -3.91 10.49 12.13
N HIS A 137 -3.34 11.46 12.85
CA HIS A 137 -3.94 12.79 13.00
C HIS A 137 -3.99 13.57 11.67
N GLU A 138 -2.92 13.53 10.88
CA GLU A 138 -2.87 14.16 9.56
C GLU A 138 -3.77 13.45 8.55
N ILE A 139 -3.77 12.12 8.54
CA ILE A 139 -4.64 11.30 7.69
C ILE A 139 -6.12 11.65 7.86
N PHE A 140 -6.56 11.95 9.08
CA PHE A 140 -7.96 12.31 9.35
C PHE A 140 -8.31 13.78 9.01
N GLN A 141 -7.34 14.59 8.62
CA GLN A 141 -7.55 15.92 8.03
C GLN A 141 -7.70 15.87 6.50
N LEU A 142 -7.30 14.78 5.87
CA LEU A 142 -7.39 14.55 4.42
C LEU A 142 -8.75 13.93 4.04
N PRO A 143 -9.16 13.99 2.76
CA PRO A 143 -10.25 13.18 2.24
C PRO A 143 -10.08 11.69 2.56
N GLU A 144 -11.15 10.90 2.53
CA GLU A 144 -11.06 9.45 2.78
C GLU A 144 -10.14 8.73 1.79
N THR A 145 -10.20 9.16 0.54
CA THR A 145 -9.28 8.77 -0.53
C THR A 145 -8.61 10.02 -1.03
N PHE A 146 -7.30 10.04 -1.08
CA PHE A 146 -6.50 11.23 -1.34
C PHE A 146 -5.30 10.97 -2.24
N THR A 147 -4.84 12.04 -2.88
CA THR A 147 -3.67 12.11 -3.76
C THR A 147 -2.54 12.89 -3.08
N ILE A 148 -1.42 13.06 -3.77
CA ILE A 148 -0.33 13.93 -3.32
C ILE A 148 -0.78 15.40 -3.31
N GLU A 149 -1.64 15.82 -4.23
CA GLU A 149 -2.17 17.18 -4.31
C GLU A 149 -3.04 17.51 -3.08
N ASP A 150 -3.83 16.55 -2.59
CA ASP A 150 -4.62 16.73 -1.35
C ASP A 150 -3.69 16.90 -0.13
N VAL A 151 -2.60 16.15 -0.09
CA VAL A 151 -1.59 16.25 0.97
C VAL A 151 -0.92 17.63 0.96
N HIS A 152 -0.53 18.11 -0.20
CA HIS A 152 0.03 19.46 -0.35
C HIS A 152 -0.99 20.57 -0.01
N ALA A 153 -2.26 20.39 -0.40
CA ALA A 153 -3.32 21.33 -0.04
C ALA A 153 -3.55 21.43 1.47
N ALA A 154 -3.25 20.36 2.22
CA ALA A 154 -3.24 20.38 3.69
C ALA A 154 -1.96 20.97 4.30
N GLY A 155 -1.02 21.45 3.49
CA GLY A 155 0.25 22.03 3.93
C GLY A 155 1.29 21.01 4.39
N ILE A 156 1.17 19.77 3.96
CA ILE A 156 2.06 18.68 4.33
C ILE A 156 3.07 18.45 3.19
N ASN A 157 4.36 18.63 3.47
CA ASN A 157 5.47 18.46 2.53
C ASN A 157 6.58 17.63 3.20
N ALA A 158 7.34 16.89 2.41
CA ALA A 158 8.55 16.20 2.91
C ALA A 158 9.65 17.19 3.19
N ASP A 159 9.87 18.14 2.29
CA ASP A 159 10.80 19.27 2.46
C ASP A 159 9.99 20.57 2.63
N PRO A 160 9.96 21.17 3.83
CA PRO A 160 9.24 22.42 4.05
C PRO A 160 9.75 23.61 3.21
N ASN A 161 10.99 23.54 2.72
CA ASN A 161 11.61 24.57 1.88
C ASN A 161 11.68 24.14 0.41
N GLY A 162 11.24 22.92 0.08
CA GLY A 162 11.26 22.35 -1.24
C GLY A 162 10.11 22.81 -2.12
N ASN A 163 10.18 22.40 -3.39
CA ASN A 163 9.07 22.60 -4.31
C ASN A 163 8.15 21.38 -4.24
N PRO A 164 6.84 21.54 -3.96
CA PRO A 164 5.88 20.43 -3.95
C PRO A 164 5.86 19.61 -5.25
N ALA A 165 6.21 20.22 -6.40
CA ALA A 165 6.31 19.50 -7.68
C ALA A 165 7.44 18.46 -7.72
N ASP A 166 8.40 18.54 -6.78
CA ASP A 166 9.48 17.58 -6.63
C ASP A 166 9.15 16.45 -5.66
N GLU A 167 7.90 16.35 -5.23
CA GLU A 167 7.45 15.38 -4.25
C GLU A 167 6.46 14.37 -4.85
N TYR A 168 6.38 13.20 -4.24
CA TYR A 168 5.43 12.14 -4.60
C TYR A 168 4.91 11.39 -3.38
N LEU A 169 3.72 10.80 -3.55
CA LEU A 169 3.06 10.01 -2.52
C LEU A 169 3.76 8.66 -2.35
N ILE A 170 4.13 8.33 -1.12
CA ILE A 170 4.55 6.99 -0.73
C ILE A 170 3.33 6.23 -0.22
N VAL A 171 3.11 5.02 -0.73
CA VAL A 171 2.03 4.16 -0.31
C VAL A 171 2.53 2.79 0.16
N ASN A 172 1.76 2.14 1.02
CA ASN A 172 2.06 0.82 1.53
C ASN A 172 1.70 -0.28 0.51
N THR A 173 2.47 -1.35 0.44
CA THR A 173 2.16 -2.52 -0.39
C THR A 173 1.54 -3.69 0.40
N GLY A 174 1.17 -3.46 1.65
CA GLY A 174 0.58 -4.48 2.53
C GLY A 174 -0.91 -4.73 2.31
N LEU A 175 -1.66 -3.70 1.87
CA LEU A 175 -3.05 -3.82 1.43
C LEU A 175 -3.32 -2.84 0.29
N TRP A 176 -3.31 -3.31 -0.94
CA TRP A 176 -3.43 -2.46 -2.10
C TRP A 176 -4.00 -3.21 -3.31
N VAL A 177 -4.48 -2.44 -4.30
CA VAL A 177 -4.96 -2.93 -5.60
C VAL A 177 -4.41 -2.04 -6.71
N CYS A 178 -4.16 -2.60 -7.88
CA CYS A 178 -3.78 -1.84 -9.07
C CYS A 178 -4.45 -2.36 -10.34
N ARG A 179 -4.50 -1.50 -11.37
CA ARG A 179 -4.93 -1.85 -12.72
C ARG A 179 -3.85 -2.64 -13.43
N PHE A 180 -4.03 -3.95 -13.44
CA PHE A 180 -3.03 -4.88 -13.95
C PHE A 180 -3.08 -5.07 -15.47
N ASP A 181 -4.18 -4.70 -16.10
CA ASP A 181 -4.36 -4.68 -17.56
C ASP A 181 -3.57 -3.57 -18.26
N ARG A 182 -3.16 -2.53 -17.53
CA ARG A 182 -2.41 -1.39 -18.05
C ARG A 182 -1.01 -1.79 -18.56
N PRO A 183 -0.47 -1.09 -19.59
CA PRO A 183 0.85 -1.39 -20.16
C PRO A 183 2.00 -1.33 -19.15
N TRP A 184 1.90 -0.46 -18.14
CA TRP A 184 2.94 -0.25 -17.14
C TRP A 184 3.22 -1.52 -16.31
N ALA A 185 2.21 -2.37 -16.06
CA ALA A 185 2.39 -3.60 -15.29
C ALA A 185 3.45 -4.54 -15.89
N LYS A 186 3.62 -4.51 -17.23
CA LYS A 186 4.68 -5.26 -17.93
C LYS A 186 6.08 -4.64 -17.80
N LYS A 187 6.14 -3.36 -17.46
CA LYS A 187 7.40 -2.61 -17.33
C LYS A 187 7.93 -2.58 -15.90
N PHE A 188 7.09 -2.99 -14.93
CA PHE A 188 7.49 -3.00 -13.54
C PHE A 188 8.63 -4.01 -13.32
N PRO A 189 9.78 -3.59 -12.78
CA PRO A 189 10.97 -4.43 -12.67
C PRO A 189 10.89 -5.46 -11.53
N GLY A 190 9.85 -5.36 -10.70
CA GLY A 190 9.66 -6.18 -9.50
C GLY A 190 9.97 -5.45 -8.21
N PHE A 191 9.49 -6.03 -7.12
CA PHE A 191 9.72 -5.53 -5.76
C PHE A 191 11.15 -5.82 -5.31
N ARG A 192 11.74 -4.89 -4.60
CA ARG A 192 13.09 -4.99 -4.05
C ARG A 192 13.22 -4.12 -2.81
N THR A 193 14.17 -4.44 -1.94
CA THR A 193 14.72 -3.53 -0.93
C THR A 193 16.06 -3.00 -1.41
N GLN A 194 16.47 -1.87 -0.89
CA GLN A 194 17.79 -1.31 -1.16
C GLN A 194 18.46 -0.96 0.16
N ASP A 195 19.42 -1.79 0.55
CA ASP A 195 20.20 -1.57 1.75
C ASP A 195 21.55 -0.97 1.36
N GLN A 196 21.99 0.01 2.13
CA GLN A 196 23.28 0.67 1.93
C GLN A 196 23.88 1.14 3.25
N VAL A 197 25.20 1.23 3.30
CA VAL A 197 25.92 1.94 4.35
C VAL A 197 26.40 3.26 3.75
N ARG A 198 26.08 4.37 4.40
CA ARG A 198 26.53 5.69 4.00
C ARG A 198 27.25 6.40 5.17
N ILE A 199 28.01 7.43 4.85
CA ILE A 199 28.64 8.30 5.84
C ILE A 199 27.76 9.53 5.96
N ASP A 200 27.33 9.84 7.21
CA ASP A 200 26.56 11.03 7.51
C ASP A 200 27.41 12.31 7.49
N ALA A 201 26.77 13.48 7.73
CA ALA A 201 27.44 14.77 7.72
C ALA A 201 28.53 14.89 8.82
N ASP A 202 28.45 14.11 9.87
CA ASP A 202 29.41 14.08 10.98
C ASP A 202 30.53 13.07 10.77
N GLY A 203 30.57 12.40 9.63
CA GLY A 203 31.57 11.39 9.29
C GLY A 203 31.33 10.01 9.91
N ARG A 204 30.12 9.73 10.41
CA ARG A 204 29.74 8.43 10.99
C ARG A 204 29.10 7.54 9.93
N CYS A 205 29.36 6.24 10.04
CA CYS A 205 28.68 5.26 9.20
C CYS A 205 27.26 5.01 9.73
N GLU A 206 26.28 5.08 8.85
CA GLU A 206 24.90 4.69 9.13
C GLU A 206 24.39 3.68 8.10
N ALA A 207 23.56 2.75 8.55
CA ALA A 207 22.87 1.82 7.68
C ALA A 207 21.50 2.42 7.32
N VAL A 208 21.19 2.45 6.02
CA VAL A 208 19.91 2.94 5.50
C VAL A 208 19.29 1.85 4.65
N SER A 209 18.02 1.58 4.87
CA SER A 209 17.23 0.66 4.06
C SER A 209 16.04 1.39 3.45
N LEU A 210 15.88 1.24 2.14
CA LEU A 210 14.65 1.63 1.44
C LEU A 210 13.80 0.38 1.24
N SER A 211 12.60 0.42 1.79
CA SER A 211 11.66 -0.69 1.71
C SER A 211 11.09 -0.85 0.29
N GLU A 212 10.48 -2.00 0.04
CA GLU A 212 9.87 -2.33 -1.25
C GLU A 212 8.71 -1.41 -1.62
N ASP A 213 7.93 -0.94 -0.64
CA ASP A 213 6.84 0.01 -0.83
C ASP A 213 7.36 1.39 -1.27
N TRP A 214 8.46 1.87 -0.69
CA TRP A 214 9.06 3.14 -1.09
C TRP A 214 9.66 3.07 -2.50
N LEU A 215 10.34 1.96 -2.81
CA LEU A 215 10.90 1.76 -4.15
C LEU A 215 9.81 1.52 -5.21
N PHE A 216 8.70 0.86 -4.85
CA PHE A 216 7.53 0.75 -5.71
C PHE A 216 6.91 2.13 -5.96
N SER A 217 6.69 2.92 -4.91
CA SER A 217 6.10 4.27 -5.00
C SER A 217 6.97 5.20 -5.85
N GLU A 218 8.30 5.16 -5.65
CA GLU A 218 9.26 5.90 -6.48
C GLU A 218 9.16 5.49 -7.94
N TRP A 219 9.12 4.20 -8.23
CA TRP A 219 9.00 3.70 -9.59
C TRP A 219 7.66 4.13 -10.22
N ALA A 220 6.56 4.03 -9.47
CA ALA A 220 5.24 4.44 -9.93
C ALA A 220 5.22 5.92 -10.32
N ALA A 221 5.72 6.79 -9.45
CA ALA A 221 5.77 8.22 -9.71
C ALA A 221 6.69 8.56 -10.91
N ARG A 222 7.89 7.92 -11.04
CA ARG A 222 8.79 8.11 -12.21
C ARG A 222 8.18 7.67 -13.54
N ASN A 223 7.19 6.77 -13.49
CA ASN A 223 6.48 6.30 -14.69
C ASN A 223 5.13 6.99 -14.88
N GLY A 224 4.84 8.05 -14.12
CA GLY A 224 3.64 8.87 -14.25
C GLY A 224 2.34 8.13 -13.89
N LEU A 225 2.41 7.15 -12.99
CA LEU A 225 1.23 6.45 -12.52
C LEU A 225 0.44 7.34 -11.56
N SER A 226 -0.88 7.31 -11.70
CA SER A 226 -1.79 7.92 -10.71
C SER A 226 -1.93 6.99 -9.50
N VAL A 227 -1.47 7.48 -8.34
CA VAL A 227 -1.42 6.73 -7.08
C VAL A 227 -2.32 7.38 -6.04
N LEU A 228 -3.16 6.59 -5.40
CA LEU A 228 -4.06 7.01 -4.33
C LEU A 228 -3.75 6.27 -3.02
N ALA A 229 -4.01 6.96 -1.92
CA ALA A 229 -4.13 6.33 -0.61
C ALA A 229 -5.56 6.48 -0.08
N THR A 230 -6.05 5.48 0.66
CA THR A 230 -7.42 5.50 1.18
C THR A 230 -7.52 4.89 2.58
N ARG A 231 -8.48 5.38 3.40
CA ARG A 231 -8.88 4.77 4.68
C ARG A 231 -10.27 4.13 4.64
N LYS A 232 -10.91 4.03 3.46
CA LYS A 232 -12.24 3.43 3.31
C LYS A 232 -12.30 1.96 3.72
N ALA A 233 -11.22 1.20 3.47
CA ALA A 233 -11.08 -0.14 4.01
C ALA A 233 -10.55 -0.04 5.44
N ALA A 234 -11.46 -0.07 6.43
CA ALA A 234 -11.08 -0.07 7.83
C ALA A 234 -10.31 -1.36 8.18
N LEU A 235 -9.04 -1.24 8.49
CA LEU A 235 -8.15 -2.36 8.75
C LEU A 235 -7.49 -2.30 10.12
N GLY A 236 -7.03 -3.46 10.60
CA GLY A 236 -6.12 -3.59 11.72
C GLY A 236 -4.77 -4.13 11.28
N HIS A 237 -3.68 -3.53 11.73
CA HIS A 237 -2.32 -4.01 11.57
C HIS A 237 -1.84 -4.64 12.87
N TRP A 238 -1.54 -5.93 12.86
CA TRP A 238 -1.34 -6.71 14.08
C TRP A 238 0.13 -6.98 14.40
N GLN A 239 0.48 -6.83 15.67
CA GLN A 239 1.75 -7.28 16.23
C GLN A 239 1.59 -7.65 17.70
N ASP A 240 2.06 -8.84 18.09
CA ASP A 240 2.17 -9.29 19.48
C ASP A 240 0.87 -9.16 20.30
N GLY A 241 -0.28 -9.41 19.66
CA GLY A 241 -1.60 -9.33 20.30
C GLY A 241 -2.21 -7.93 20.34
N LYS A 242 -1.55 -6.91 19.80
CA LYS A 242 -2.05 -5.54 19.67
C LYS A 242 -2.44 -5.23 18.23
N GLU A 243 -3.57 -4.55 18.08
CA GLU A 243 -4.10 -4.07 16.81
C GLU A 243 -3.93 -2.55 16.68
N TYR A 244 -3.39 -2.11 15.56
CA TYR A 244 -3.22 -0.70 15.20
C TYR A 244 -4.17 -0.40 14.03
N ARG A 245 -5.22 0.40 14.29
CA ARG A 245 -6.32 0.60 13.35
C ARG A 245 -6.18 1.91 12.57
N ASN A 246 -6.76 1.93 11.35
CA ASN A 246 -6.77 3.11 10.49
C ASN A 246 -8.14 3.84 10.48
N ASP A 247 -9.06 3.52 11.38
CA ASP A 247 -10.44 4.02 11.41
C ASP A 247 -10.67 5.18 12.41
N SER A 248 -9.63 5.66 13.04
CA SER A 248 -9.67 6.83 13.94
C SER A 248 -8.33 7.57 13.97
N ALA A 249 -8.38 8.85 14.36
CA ALA A 249 -7.17 9.60 14.68
C ALA A 249 -6.66 9.18 16.05
N TRP A 250 -5.39 8.77 16.13
CA TRP A 250 -4.74 8.36 17.36
C TRP A 250 -3.22 8.48 17.25
N GLY A 251 -2.53 8.30 18.35
CA GLY A 251 -1.08 8.30 18.43
C GLY A 251 -0.54 9.49 19.23
N THR A 252 0.69 9.36 19.72
CA THR A 252 1.38 10.39 20.53
C THR A 252 1.99 11.50 19.68
N CYS A 253 2.20 11.23 18.37
CA CYS A 253 2.79 12.20 17.45
C CYS A 253 1.71 12.93 16.64
N GLN A 254 1.76 14.27 16.63
CA GLN A 254 0.93 15.10 15.75
C GLN A 254 1.53 15.19 14.35
N THR A 255 2.87 15.12 14.24
CA THR A 255 3.63 15.09 13.00
C THR A 255 4.73 14.04 13.11
N ASP A 256 5.23 13.54 11.98
CA ASP A 256 6.36 12.59 11.96
C ASP A 256 7.62 13.25 12.53
N PRO A 257 8.22 12.72 13.61
CA PRO A 257 9.44 13.28 14.19
C PRO A 257 10.70 12.97 13.36
N GLY A 258 10.56 12.22 12.25
CA GLY A 258 11.68 11.64 11.52
C GLY A 258 12.26 10.39 12.21
N GLU A 259 12.83 9.48 11.45
CA GLU A 259 13.56 8.35 12.01
C GLU A 259 15.01 8.73 12.29
N VAL A 260 15.32 8.97 13.55
CA VAL A 260 16.70 8.91 14.04
C VAL A 260 16.94 7.48 14.52
N VAL A 261 17.32 6.58 13.62
CA VAL A 261 17.82 5.27 14.01
C VAL A 261 19.20 5.46 14.62
N LYS A 262 19.26 5.65 15.94
CA LYS A 262 20.52 5.60 16.69
C LYS A 262 20.86 4.13 16.92
N VAL A 263 21.84 3.63 16.21
CA VAL A 263 22.51 2.39 16.59
C VAL A 263 23.40 2.74 17.79
N THR A 264 22.98 2.30 18.99
CA THR A 264 23.80 2.35 20.22
C THR A 264 24.78 1.20 20.26
#